data_2db9ba702a120e81916c9915f6525704
#
_entry.id   2db9ba702a120e81916c9915f6525704
#
_cell.length_a   1.000
_cell.length_b   1.000
_cell.length_c   1.000
_cell.angle_alpha   90.00
_cell.angle_beta   90.00
_cell.angle_gamma   90.00
#
_symmetry.space_group_name_H-M   'P 1'
#
loop_
_entity.id
_entity.type
_entity.pdbx_description
1 polymer ?
#
loop_
_entity_poly.entity_id
_entity_poly.type
_entity_poly.pdbx_seq_one_letter_code
_entity_poly.pdbx_strand_id
1 'polypeptide(L)'
;MLLLQEHTKAICEKLTQMRSSRYKVFALCGSPMSGKTTLAKEVCSNLKGRYIDITTELLPYIKKPVLGAYGPGHLVRWMESQLEESDRVVCFDEIEALIATFGEQGAINLFEILKTMELRSVAVIVTQLENIVAKAAFPKDRLHLLPR
;
A
#
# COMPACT_ATOMS: atom_id res chain seq x y z
N MET A 1 5.37 -18.52 12.26
CA MET A 1 6.42 -17.86 13.07
C MET A 1 7.70 -17.66 12.27
N LEU A 2 8.37 -18.72 11.85
CA LEU A 2 9.50 -18.63 10.93
C LEU A 2 9.11 -17.94 9.63
N LEU A 3 7.94 -18.25 9.11
CA LEU A 3 7.42 -17.65 7.89
C LEU A 3 7.27 -16.14 8.00
N LEU A 4 6.75 -15.65 9.13
CA LEU A 4 6.63 -14.21 9.38
C LEU A 4 7.98 -13.53 9.35
N GLN A 5 8.98 -14.10 10.03
CA GLN A 5 10.33 -13.54 10.07
C GLN A 5 10.99 -13.55 8.70
N GLU A 6 10.80 -14.61 7.93
CA GLU A 6 11.35 -14.71 6.57
C GLU A 6 10.73 -13.68 5.64
N HIS A 7 9.41 -13.52 5.69
CA HIS A 7 8.72 -12.52 4.87
C HIS A 7 9.11 -11.11 5.29
N THR A 8 9.19 -10.84 6.59
CA THR A 8 9.61 -9.54 7.11
C THR A 8 10.99 -9.18 6.59
N LYS A 9 11.94 -10.10 6.70
CA LYS A 9 13.31 -9.89 6.22
C LYS A 9 13.36 -9.61 4.73
N ALA A 10 12.67 -10.43 3.94
CA ALA A 10 12.64 -10.27 2.48
C ALA A 10 12.06 -8.93 2.06
N ILE A 11 10.97 -8.52 2.68
CA ILE A 11 10.33 -7.24 2.38
C ILE A 11 11.22 -6.08 2.81
N CYS A 12 11.79 -6.12 4.01
CA CYS A 12 12.67 -5.06 4.50
C CYS A 12 13.89 -4.86 3.58
N GLU A 13 14.46 -5.94 3.08
CA GLU A 13 15.58 -5.86 2.12
C GLU A 13 15.14 -5.16 0.82
N LYS A 14 13.98 -5.53 0.28
CA LYS A 14 13.45 -4.91 -0.94
C LYS A 14 13.15 -3.43 -0.74
N LEU A 15 12.54 -3.07 0.39
CA LEU A 15 12.20 -1.67 0.68
C LEU A 15 13.46 -0.81 0.87
N THR A 16 14.48 -1.37 1.48
CA THR A 16 15.76 -0.67 1.65
C THR A 16 16.41 -0.38 0.30
N GLN A 17 16.37 -1.36 -0.61
CA GLN A 17 16.87 -1.17 -1.97
C GLN A 17 16.05 -0.12 -2.74
N MET A 18 14.75 -0.06 -2.51
CA MET A 18 13.86 0.89 -3.18
C MET A 18 14.09 2.35 -2.81
N ARG A 19 14.79 2.63 -1.72
CA ARG A 19 15.09 4.01 -1.30
C ARG A 19 15.82 4.82 -2.38
N SER A 20 16.63 4.15 -3.19
CA SER A 20 17.36 4.77 -4.29
C SER A 20 16.67 4.62 -5.64
N SER A 21 15.50 4.01 -5.68
CA SER A 21 14.76 3.79 -6.92
C SER A 21 13.93 5.02 -7.28
N ARG A 22 13.64 5.16 -8.58
CA ARG A 22 12.80 6.24 -9.08
C ARG A 22 11.35 6.08 -8.62
N TYR A 23 10.82 4.84 -8.67
CA TYR A 23 9.45 4.52 -8.27
C TYR A 23 9.47 3.81 -6.94
N LYS A 24 8.72 4.32 -5.97
CA LYS A 24 8.85 3.89 -4.57
C LYS A 24 7.54 3.36 -3.95
N VAL A 25 6.66 2.80 -4.76
CA VAL A 25 5.47 2.13 -4.24
C VAL A 25 5.66 0.63 -4.32
N PHE A 26 5.46 -0.05 -3.20
CA PHE A 26 5.57 -1.49 -3.03
C PHE A 26 4.20 -2.04 -2.66
N ALA A 27 3.76 -3.12 -3.30
CA ALA A 27 2.48 -3.76 -3.01
C ALA A 27 2.71 -5.05 -2.21
N LEU A 28 2.05 -5.14 -1.06
CA LEU A 28 2.01 -6.35 -0.23
C LEU A 28 0.61 -6.94 -0.34
N CYS A 29 0.50 -8.08 -1.00
CA CYS A 29 -0.77 -8.72 -1.28
C CYS A 29 -0.93 -10.03 -0.52
N GLY A 30 -2.14 -10.26 -0.02
CA GLY A 30 -2.48 -11.50 0.62
C GLY A 30 -4.00 -11.62 0.74
N SER A 31 -4.49 -12.86 0.80
CA SER A 31 -5.91 -13.11 1.03
C SER A 31 -6.33 -12.57 2.40
N PRO A 32 -7.65 -12.38 2.64
CA PRO A 32 -8.11 -12.02 3.98
C PRO A 32 -7.57 -12.99 5.02
N MET A 33 -7.16 -12.48 6.17
CA MET A 33 -6.61 -13.27 7.27
C MET A 33 -5.31 -14.02 6.94
N SER A 34 -4.57 -13.59 5.93
CA SER A 34 -3.27 -14.19 5.59
C SER A 34 -2.13 -13.70 6.49
N GLY A 35 -2.40 -12.75 7.37
CA GLY A 35 -1.39 -12.17 8.24
C GLY A 35 -0.69 -10.94 7.67
N LYS A 36 -1.22 -10.36 6.57
CA LYS A 36 -0.57 -9.22 5.93
C LYS A 36 -0.51 -7.97 6.81
N THR A 37 -1.54 -7.74 7.65
CA THR A 37 -1.51 -6.61 8.60
C THR A 37 -0.43 -6.78 9.66
N THR A 38 -0.32 -7.98 10.22
CA THR A 38 0.74 -8.31 11.18
C THR A 38 2.11 -8.13 10.54
N LEU A 39 2.27 -8.61 9.31
CA LEU A 39 3.51 -8.48 8.56
C LEU A 39 3.85 -7.01 8.28
N ALA A 40 2.87 -6.22 7.86
CA ALA A 40 3.06 -4.80 7.60
C ALA A 40 3.51 -4.05 8.85
N LYS A 41 2.90 -4.34 10.00
CA LYS A 41 3.28 -3.75 11.27
C LYS A 41 4.70 -4.14 11.68
N GLU A 42 5.08 -5.39 11.46
CA GLU A 42 6.42 -5.88 11.74
C GLU A 42 7.47 -5.21 10.86
N VAL A 43 7.18 -5.06 9.58
CA VAL A 43 8.05 -4.34 8.63
C VAL A 43 8.23 -2.88 9.09
N CYS A 44 7.14 -2.20 9.46
CA CYS A 44 7.21 -0.83 9.96
C CYS A 44 8.04 -0.74 11.23
N SER A 45 7.89 -1.69 12.15
CA SER A 45 8.67 -1.73 13.38
C SER A 45 10.17 -1.85 13.07
N ASN A 46 10.55 -2.76 12.18
CA ASN A 46 11.94 -3.00 11.81
C ASN A 46 12.59 -1.81 11.10
N LEU A 47 11.85 -1.12 10.27
CA LEU A 47 12.36 0.02 9.49
C LEU A 47 12.06 1.37 10.13
N LYS A 48 11.49 1.37 11.33
CA LYS A 48 11.05 2.59 12.03
C LYS A 48 10.10 3.41 11.17
N GLY A 49 9.24 2.71 10.43
CA GLY A 49 8.26 3.31 9.54
C GLY A 49 6.97 3.67 10.27
N ARG A 50 6.02 4.18 9.51
CA ARG A 50 4.69 4.55 10.00
C ARG A 50 3.64 3.60 9.40
N TYR A 51 2.78 3.05 10.24
CA TYR A 51 1.63 2.25 9.82
C TYR A 51 0.38 3.11 9.87
N ILE A 52 -0.35 3.15 8.75
CA ILE A 52 -1.59 3.91 8.62
C ILE A 52 -2.72 2.96 8.26
N ASP A 53 -3.78 2.97 9.09
CA ASP A 53 -5.04 2.29 8.81
C ASP A 53 -5.99 3.29 8.15
N ILE A 54 -6.27 3.10 6.87
CA ILE A 54 -7.10 4.04 6.09
C ILE A 54 -8.53 4.11 6.63
N THR A 55 -9.08 3.01 7.14
CA THR A 55 -10.43 3.01 7.69
C THR A 55 -10.55 3.90 8.93
N THR A 56 -9.45 4.12 9.64
CA THR A 56 -9.42 4.94 10.85
C THR A 56 -8.94 6.36 10.56
N GLU A 57 -7.90 6.52 9.74
CA GLU A 57 -7.22 7.79 9.58
C GLU A 57 -7.72 8.62 8.39
N LEU A 58 -8.40 8.03 7.43
CA LEU A 58 -8.90 8.76 6.26
C LEU A 58 -10.42 8.63 6.09
N LEU A 59 -10.94 7.40 6.05
CA LEU A 59 -12.32 7.14 5.65
C LEU A 59 -13.37 7.94 6.46
N PRO A 60 -13.24 8.07 7.80
CA PRO A 60 -14.22 8.84 8.58
C PRO A 60 -14.24 10.33 8.25
N TYR A 61 -13.19 10.84 7.65
CA TYR A 61 -13.05 12.27 7.31
C TYR A 61 -13.57 12.59 5.91
N ILE A 62 -13.91 11.59 5.12
CA ILE A 62 -14.53 11.79 3.81
C ILE A 62 -16.03 11.89 4.03
N LYS A 63 -16.59 13.08 3.78
CA LYS A 63 -18.03 13.32 3.96
C LYS A 63 -18.83 12.47 2.98
N LYS A 64 -19.92 11.86 3.46
CA LYS A 64 -20.78 11.00 2.64
C LYS A 64 -21.21 11.63 1.31
N PRO A 65 -21.61 12.92 1.24
CA PRO A 65 -21.99 13.49 -0.04
C PRO A 65 -20.90 13.53 -1.09
N VAL A 66 -19.62 13.51 -0.67
CA VAL A 66 -18.48 13.56 -1.59
C VAL A 66 -17.79 12.20 -1.73
N LEU A 67 -18.19 11.18 -0.98
CA LEU A 67 -17.57 9.86 -1.04
C LEU A 67 -17.65 9.27 -2.45
N GLY A 68 -18.80 9.40 -3.13
CA GLY A 68 -18.98 8.94 -4.50
C GLY A 68 -18.12 9.67 -5.52
N ALA A 69 -17.68 10.89 -5.22
CA ALA A 69 -16.79 11.68 -6.06
C ALA A 69 -15.31 11.51 -5.67
N TYR A 70 -15.05 10.81 -4.56
CA TYR A 70 -13.69 10.55 -4.12
C TYR A 70 -13.10 9.43 -4.98
N GLY A 71 -12.16 9.78 -5.82
CA GLY A 71 -11.58 8.85 -6.77
C GLY A 71 -10.12 8.50 -6.46
N PRO A 72 -9.51 7.67 -7.33
CA PRO A 72 -8.11 7.25 -7.15
C PRO A 72 -7.14 8.43 -7.01
N GLY A 73 -7.33 9.50 -7.78
CA GLY A 73 -6.48 10.68 -7.71
C GLY A 73 -6.51 11.38 -6.36
N HIS A 74 -7.68 11.41 -5.71
CA HIS A 74 -7.82 11.98 -4.38
C HIS A 74 -7.04 11.16 -3.34
N LEU A 75 -7.17 9.84 -3.42
CA LEU A 75 -6.45 8.93 -2.52
C LEU A 75 -4.93 9.09 -2.68
N VAL A 76 -4.47 9.12 -3.93
CA VAL A 76 -3.04 9.29 -4.24
C VAL A 76 -2.50 10.59 -3.65
N ARG A 77 -3.24 11.70 -3.80
CA ARG A 77 -2.82 12.99 -3.24
C ARG A 77 -2.76 12.96 -1.72
N TRP A 78 -3.72 12.29 -1.09
CA TRP A 78 -3.69 12.14 0.36
C TRP A 78 -2.48 11.31 0.80
N MET A 79 -2.18 10.22 0.10
CA MET A 79 -1.00 9.40 0.37
C MET A 79 0.29 10.21 0.23
N GLU A 80 0.40 11.01 -0.83
CA GLU A 80 1.56 11.88 -1.03
C GLU A 80 1.75 12.83 0.14
N SER A 81 0.66 13.42 0.65
CA SER A 81 0.73 14.34 1.78
C SER A 81 1.26 13.65 3.05
N GLN A 82 0.94 12.37 3.24
CA GLN A 82 1.45 11.59 4.36
C GLN A 82 2.95 11.31 4.22
N LEU A 83 3.44 11.14 2.99
CA LEU A 83 4.82 10.82 2.70
C LEU A 83 5.75 12.03 2.71
N GLU A 84 5.23 13.23 2.42
CA GLU A 84 6.02 14.46 2.41
C GLU A 84 6.60 14.82 3.78
N GLU A 85 5.92 14.45 4.84
CA GLU A 85 6.31 14.76 6.21
C GLU A 85 7.33 13.80 6.80
N SER A 86 7.73 12.76 6.05
CA SER A 86 8.55 11.69 6.60
C SER A 86 9.56 11.16 5.59
N ASP A 87 10.78 10.88 6.05
CA ASP A 87 11.78 10.12 5.30
C ASP A 87 11.63 8.62 5.55
N ARG A 88 10.60 8.22 6.29
CA ARG A 88 10.37 6.84 6.70
C ARG A 88 9.45 6.12 5.73
N VAL A 89 9.55 4.80 5.72
CA VAL A 89 8.57 3.93 5.05
C VAL A 89 7.21 4.14 5.67
N VAL A 90 6.19 4.28 4.83
CA VAL A 90 4.80 4.39 5.28
C VAL A 90 4.00 3.24 4.69
N CYS A 91 3.35 2.45 5.56
CA CYS A 91 2.45 1.39 5.14
C CYS A 91 1.01 1.87 5.21
N PHE A 92 0.28 1.70 4.11
CA PHE A 92 -1.14 2.02 4.03
C PHE A 92 -1.93 0.71 3.98
N ASP A 93 -2.72 0.46 5.00
CA ASP A 93 -3.50 -0.77 5.14
C ASP A 93 -5.01 -0.47 5.19
N GLU A 94 -5.81 -1.50 5.02
CA GLU A 94 -7.27 -1.43 5.08
C GLU A 94 -7.86 -0.50 4.02
N ILE A 95 -7.34 -0.59 2.79
CA ILE A 95 -7.77 0.27 1.68
C ILE A 95 -9.01 -0.26 0.96
N GLU A 96 -9.41 -1.51 1.21
CA GLU A 96 -10.46 -2.21 0.44
C GLU A 96 -11.80 -1.50 0.47
N ALA A 97 -12.23 -1.03 1.63
CA ALA A 97 -13.51 -0.35 1.77
C ALA A 97 -13.59 0.90 0.89
N LEU A 98 -12.50 1.65 0.82
CA LEU A 98 -12.43 2.85 -0.01
C LEU A 98 -12.30 2.50 -1.50
N ILE A 99 -11.46 1.52 -1.83
CA ILE A 99 -11.26 1.09 -3.22
C ILE A 99 -12.57 0.52 -3.80
N ALA A 100 -13.39 -0.13 -2.99
CA ALA A 100 -14.69 -0.63 -3.43
C ALA A 100 -15.58 0.46 -4.01
N THR A 101 -15.43 1.71 -3.56
CA THR A 101 -16.19 2.85 -4.09
C THR A 101 -15.74 3.28 -5.49
N PHE A 102 -14.54 2.88 -5.91
CA PHE A 102 -13.98 3.25 -7.22
C PHE A 102 -14.46 2.35 -8.36
N GLY A 103 -14.99 1.16 -8.04
CA GLY A 103 -15.26 0.12 -9.02
C GLY A 103 -13.98 -0.58 -9.47
N GLU A 104 -14.11 -1.63 -10.27
CA GLU A 104 -12.95 -2.41 -10.71
C GLU A 104 -11.96 -1.58 -11.54
N GLN A 105 -12.46 -0.84 -12.52
CA GLN A 105 -11.59 -0.03 -13.37
C GLN A 105 -10.90 1.08 -12.59
N GLY A 106 -11.61 1.71 -11.65
CA GLY A 106 -11.03 2.73 -10.79
C GLY A 106 -9.93 2.15 -9.89
N ALA A 107 -10.14 0.92 -9.39
CA ALA A 107 -9.13 0.23 -8.59
C ALA A 107 -7.88 -0.08 -9.42
N ILE A 108 -8.06 -0.56 -10.66
CA ILE A 108 -6.94 -0.80 -11.58
C ILE A 108 -6.18 0.51 -11.84
N ASN A 109 -6.92 1.58 -12.12
CA ASN A 109 -6.33 2.91 -12.37
C ASN A 109 -5.49 3.38 -11.18
N LEU A 110 -5.95 3.13 -9.95
CA LEU A 110 -5.19 3.47 -8.75
C LEU A 110 -3.81 2.81 -8.77
N PHE A 111 -3.74 1.51 -8.99
CA PHE A 111 -2.46 0.80 -9.01
C PHE A 111 -1.60 1.15 -10.22
N GLU A 112 -2.22 1.51 -11.35
CA GLU A 112 -1.48 2.03 -12.49
C GLU A 112 -0.80 3.37 -12.18
N ILE A 113 -1.48 4.24 -11.45
CA ILE A 113 -0.89 5.50 -10.99
C ILE A 113 0.25 5.21 -9.99
N LEU A 114 -0.02 4.36 -9.01
CA LEU A 114 0.93 4.05 -7.95
C LEU A 114 2.24 3.45 -8.46
N LYS A 115 2.18 2.60 -9.48
CA LYS A 115 3.39 1.92 -9.97
C LYS A 115 4.40 2.86 -10.63
N THR A 116 3.98 4.05 -11.05
CA THR A 116 4.85 5.03 -11.71
C THR A 116 4.97 6.33 -10.93
N MET A 117 4.58 6.34 -9.67
CA MET A 117 4.73 7.53 -8.83
C MET A 117 6.17 7.72 -8.38
N GLU A 118 6.63 8.95 -8.52
CA GLU A 118 7.93 9.37 -8.01
C GLU A 118 7.72 10.02 -6.64
N LEU A 119 7.98 9.27 -5.59
CA LEU A 119 7.77 9.69 -4.22
C LEU A 119 9.09 9.96 -3.51
N ARG A 120 9.05 10.82 -2.50
CA ARG A 120 10.20 11.09 -1.64
C ARG A 120 10.55 9.89 -0.77
N SER A 121 9.53 9.19 -0.26
CA SER A 121 9.67 8.05 0.65
C SER A 121 8.98 6.82 0.08
N VAL A 122 9.37 5.64 0.56
CA VAL A 122 8.78 4.39 0.13
C VAL A 122 7.39 4.21 0.76
N ALA A 123 6.41 3.91 -0.08
CA ALA A 123 5.05 3.59 0.33
C ALA A 123 4.78 2.10 0.13
N VAL A 124 4.21 1.45 1.13
CA VAL A 124 3.77 0.06 1.05
C VAL A 124 2.24 0.05 1.05
N ILE A 125 1.65 -0.50 0.01
CA ILE A 125 0.20 -0.66 -0.09
C ILE A 125 -0.13 -2.10 0.29
N VAL A 126 -0.87 -2.27 1.38
CA VAL A 126 -1.27 -3.58 1.89
C VAL A 126 -2.69 -3.87 1.39
N THR A 127 -2.88 -4.93 0.62
CA THR A 127 -4.16 -5.20 -0.01
C THR A 127 -4.41 -6.69 -0.20
N GLN A 128 -5.70 -7.05 -0.23
CA GLN A 128 -6.14 -8.40 -0.62
C GLN A 128 -6.46 -8.47 -2.12
N LEU A 129 -6.38 -7.36 -2.84
CA LEU A 129 -6.82 -7.26 -4.24
C LEU A 129 -5.74 -7.71 -5.23
N GLU A 130 -5.27 -8.95 -5.07
CA GLU A 130 -4.23 -9.52 -5.92
C GLU A 130 -4.56 -9.45 -7.41
N ASN A 131 -5.82 -9.73 -7.77
CA ASN A 131 -6.27 -9.67 -9.17
C ASN A 131 -6.18 -8.27 -9.76
N ILE A 132 -6.51 -7.27 -8.96
CA ILE A 132 -6.44 -5.86 -9.40
C ILE A 132 -4.98 -5.45 -9.62
N VAL A 133 -4.11 -5.82 -8.70
CA VAL A 133 -2.67 -5.53 -8.79
C VAL A 133 -2.09 -6.19 -10.05
N ALA A 134 -2.50 -7.44 -10.34
CA ALA A 134 -2.07 -8.16 -11.52
C ALA A 134 -2.56 -7.49 -12.81
N LYS A 135 -3.82 -7.06 -12.86
CA LYS A 135 -4.39 -6.36 -14.02
C LYS A 135 -3.72 -5.02 -14.27
N ALA A 136 -3.24 -4.37 -13.23
CA ALA A 136 -2.47 -3.12 -13.35
C ALA A 136 -1.02 -3.37 -13.76
N ALA A 137 -0.61 -4.63 -13.93
CA ALA A 137 0.75 -5.03 -14.30
C ALA A 137 1.81 -4.46 -13.35
N PHE A 138 1.55 -4.57 -12.06
CA PHE A 138 2.49 -4.06 -11.04
C PHE A 138 3.81 -4.83 -11.12
N PRO A 139 4.97 -4.15 -11.11
CA PRO A 139 6.27 -4.83 -11.27
C PRO A 139 6.54 -5.84 -10.17
N LYS A 140 7.05 -7.01 -10.54
CA LYS A 140 7.31 -8.12 -9.62
C LYS A 140 8.37 -7.80 -8.56
N ASP A 141 9.33 -6.96 -8.87
CA ASP A 141 10.38 -6.56 -7.94
C ASP A 141 9.86 -5.59 -6.85
N ARG A 142 8.65 -5.07 -7.04
CA ARG A 142 7.98 -4.19 -6.05
C ARG A 142 6.67 -4.80 -5.57
N LEU A 143 6.59 -6.11 -5.55
CA LEU A 143 5.40 -6.86 -5.19
C LEU A 143 5.80 -8.05 -4.32
N HIS A 144 5.05 -8.28 -3.25
CA HIS A 144 5.21 -9.46 -2.41
C HIS A 144 3.86 -10.11 -2.21
N LEU A 145 3.75 -11.37 -2.62
CA LEU A 145 2.51 -12.15 -2.49
C LEU A 145 2.66 -13.12 -1.33
N LEU A 146 1.72 -13.04 -0.38
CA LEU A 146 1.67 -14.01 0.70
C LEU A 146 1.00 -15.29 0.21
N PRO A 147 1.52 -16.47 0.60
CA PRO A 147 0.89 -17.75 0.24
C PRO A 147 -0.49 -17.86 0.87
N ARG A 148 -1.37 -18.54 0.17
CA ARG A 148 -2.73 -18.80 0.62
C ARG A 148 -2.78 -19.92 1.66
#